data_27743fcad32832b67a89572bf411499a
#
_entry.id   27743fcad32832b67a89572bf411499a
#
_cell.length_a   1.000
_cell.length_b   1.000
_cell.length_c   1.000
_cell.angle_alpha   90.00
_cell.angle_beta   90.00
_cell.angle_gamma   90.00
#
_symmetry.space_group_name_H-M   'P 1'
#
loop_
_entity.id
_entity.type
_entity.pdbx_description
1 polymer ?
#
loop_
_entity_poly.entity_id
_entity_poly.type
_entity_poly.pdbx_seq_one_letter_code
_entity_poly.pdbx_strand_id
1 'polypeptide(L)'
;MVEEIATLLATLLIAQAALLATTVYYLGRVRKVLRVWKTLVEKERGKPVKPRKRYVVIALACSGNPSREMVEKHVENAFTAYYGRAALAKASPQLVFMDEKAGRGVYRVSHLYVKHLISLFTAPLEAEECKCLIIPLKTTGTLKKALKIMEKKR
;
A
#
# COMPACT_ATOMS: atom_id res chain seq x y z
N MET A 1 -1.24 -62.36 40.77
CA MET A 1 -2.37 -61.51 40.22
C MET A 1 -2.34 -60.09 40.77
N VAL A 2 -2.38 -59.85 42.08
CA VAL A 2 -2.44 -58.46 42.65
C VAL A 2 -1.15 -57.70 42.38
N GLU A 3 0.04 -58.34 42.51
CA GLU A 3 1.34 -57.72 42.20
C GLU A 3 1.52 -57.38 40.73
N GLU A 4 1.04 -58.20 39.82
CA GLU A 4 1.10 -57.92 38.38
C GLU A 4 0.23 -56.71 37.96
N ILE A 5 -0.91 -56.56 38.57
CA ILE A 5 -1.79 -55.40 38.36
C ILE A 5 -1.14 -54.12 38.93
N ALA A 6 -0.49 -54.21 40.07
CA ALA A 6 0.21 -53.09 40.68
C ALA A 6 1.39 -52.59 39.82
N THR A 7 2.20 -53.55 39.27
CA THR A 7 3.30 -53.20 38.37
C THR A 7 2.83 -52.62 37.04
N LEU A 8 1.73 -53.11 36.48
CA LEU A 8 1.12 -52.53 35.27
C LEU A 8 0.61 -51.11 35.51
N LEU A 9 -0.03 -50.85 36.62
CA LEU A 9 -0.49 -49.49 36.98
C LEU A 9 0.68 -48.53 37.20
N ALA A 10 1.75 -48.96 37.85
CA ALA A 10 2.93 -48.16 38.04
C ALA A 10 3.62 -47.80 36.72
N THR A 11 3.78 -48.75 35.80
CA THR A 11 4.37 -48.49 34.47
C THR A 11 3.53 -47.52 33.62
N LEU A 12 2.20 -47.64 33.72
CA LEU A 12 1.26 -46.74 33.00
C LEU A 12 1.36 -45.29 33.52
N LEU A 13 1.46 -45.11 34.85
CA LEU A 13 1.63 -43.79 35.47
C LEU A 13 3.00 -43.16 35.09
N ILE A 14 4.06 -43.91 35.04
CA ILE A 14 5.37 -43.43 34.62
C ILE A 14 5.34 -43.02 33.14
N ALA A 15 4.70 -43.80 32.28
CA ALA A 15 4.54 -43.46 30.85
C ALA A 15 3.74 -42.17 30.65
N GLN A 16 2.66 -41.97 31.40
CA GLN A 16 1.87 -40.73 31.34
C GLN A 16 2.68 -39.52 31.85
N ALA A 17 3.39 -39.66 32.94
CA ALA A 17 4.28 -38.59 33.43
C ALA A 17 5.38 -38.18 32.42
N ALA A 18 5.98 -39.15 31.74
CA ALA A 18 6.96 -38.90 30.68
C ALA A 18 6.35 -38.18 29.47
N LEU A 19 5.15 -38.58 29.06
CA LEU A 19 4.39 -37.92 27.99
C LEU A 19 4.06 -36.46 28.34
N LEU A 20 3.61 -36.20 29.55
CA LEU A 20 3.34 -34.85 30.00
C LEU A 20 4.60 -33.97 30.04
N ALA A 21 5.68 -34.52 30.56
CA ALA A 21 6.95 -33.78 30.60
C ALA A 21 7.45 -33.40 29.17
N THR A 22 7.37 -34.33 28.22
CA THR A 22 7.74 -34.07 26.82
C THR A 22 6.85 -33.04 26.16
N THR A 23 5.53 -33.09 26.37
CA THR A 23 4.60 -32.09 25.80
C THR A 23 4.84 -30.68 26.38
N VAL A 24 5.09 -30.54 27.68
CA VAL A 24 5.44 -29.26 28.31
C VAL A 24 6.74 -28.70 27.75
N TYR A 25 7.76 -29.56 27.57
CA TYR A 25 9.04 -29.18 26.98
C TYR A 25 8.87 -28.65 25.55
N TYR A 26 8.13 -29.35 24.68
CA TYR A 26 7.87 -28.91 23.30
C TYR A 26 7.05 -27.63 23.24
N LEU A 27 6.02 -27.48 24.08
CA LEU A 27 5.23 -26.26 24.17
C LEU A 27 6.10 -25.06 24.57
N GLY A 28 7.04 -25.24 25.50
CA GLY A 28 8.00 -24.21 25.88
C GLY A 28 8.91 -23.79 24.72
N ARG A 29 9.35 -24.75 23.92
CA ARG A 29 10.19 -24.50 22.73
C ARG A 29 9.43 -23.76 21.63
N VAL A 30 8.21 -24.19 21.35
CA VAL A 30 7.32 -23.52 20.37
C VAL A 30 7.02 -22.07 20.78
N ARG A 31 6.73 -21.84 22.06
CA ARG A 31 6.50 -20.47 22.58
C ARG A 31 7.73 -19.55 22.41
N LYS A 32 8.95 -20.08 22.53
CA LYS A 32 10.19 -19.31 22.30
C LYS A 32 10.30 -18.93 20.82
N VAL A 33 10.09 -19.88 19.91
CA VAL A 33 10.13 -19.64 18.44
C VAL A 33 9.08 -18.61 18.02
N LEU A 34 7.86 -18.75 18.52
CA LEU A 34 6.77 -17.80 18.23
C LEU A 34 7.09 -16.37 18.71
N ARG A 35 7.75 -16.22 19.89
CA ARG A 35 8.17 -14.89 20.36
C ARG A 35 9.22 -14.26 19.44
N VAL A 36 10.23 -15.02 19.03
CA VAL A 36 11.25 -14.52 18.09
C VAL A 36 10.61 -14.17 16.75
N TRP A 37 9.70 -15.00 16.27
CA TRP A 37 8.98 -14.73 15.00
C TRP A 37 8.15 -13.46 15.08
N LYS A 38 7.43 -13.27 16.20
CA LYS A 38 6.65 -12.05 16.43
C LYS A 38 7.53 -10.79 16.43
N THR A 39 8.68 -10.82 17.10
CA THR A 39 9.62 -9.68 17.10
C THR A 39 10.23 -9.40 15.74
N LEU A 40 10.52 -10.43 14.93
CA LEU A 40 11.00 -10.26 13.56
C LEU A 40 9.93 -9.63 12.66
N VAL A 41 8.71 -10.14 12.70
CA VAL A 41 7.58 -9.61 11.92
C VAL A 41 7.23 -8.17 12.33
N GLU A 42 7.29 -7.83 13.62
CA GLU A 42 7.09 -6.47 14.11
C GLU A 42 8.21 -5.53 13.67
N LYS A 43 9.45 -6.00 13.60
CA LYS A 43 10.61 -5.24 13.12
C LYS A 43 10.52 -4.95 11.62
N GLU A 44 10.06 -5.92 10.81
CA GLU A 44 9.82 -5.72 9.37
C GLU A 44 8.63 -4.81 9.08
N ARG A 45 7.59 -4.83 9.91
CA ARG A 45 6.42 -3.94 9.75
C ARG A 45 6.76 -2.47 9.91
N GLY A 46 7.92 -2.11 10.46
CA GLY A 46 8.32 -0.73 10.68
C GLY A 46 7.29 0.05 11.52
N LYS A 47 7.63 1.20 12.04
CA LYS A 47 6.64 2.09 12.66
C LYS A 47 5.61 2.48 11.59
N PRO A 48 4.30 2.37 11.84
CA PRO A 48 3.28 2.78 10.88
C PRO A 48 3.52 4.24 10.49
N VAL A 49 4.01 4.44 9.28
CA VAL A 49 4.28 5.78 8.76
C VAL A 49 2.93 6.43 8.53
N LYS A 50 2.58 7.45 9.30
CA LYS A 50 1.33 8.20 9.11
C LYS A 50 1.28 8.73 7.67
N PRO A 51 0.28 8.39 6.88
CA PRO A 51 0.19 8.80 5.49
C PRO A 51 0.05 10.32 5.42
N ARG A 52 1.03 10.99 4.83
CA ARG A 52 1.00 12.44 4.58
C ARG A 52 0.50 12.67 3.15
N LYS A 53 -0.31 13.68 2.95
CA LYS A 53 -0.78 14.08 1.62
C LYS A 53 0.33 14.82 0.87
N ARG A 54 0.47 14.53 -0.44
CA ARG A 54 1.36 15.23 -1.36
C ARG A 54 0.55 15.69 -2.57
N TYR A 55 1.03 16.75 -3.18
CA TYR A 55 0.40 17.37 -4.34
C TYR A 55 1.38 17.31 -5.51
N VAL A 56 0.94 16.69 -6.59
CA VAL A 56 1.71 16.55 -7.83
C VAL A 56 1.11 17.51 -8.86
N VAL A 57 1.87 18.48 -9.28
CA VAL A 57 1.49 19.39 -10.35
C VAL A 57 1.77 18.72 -11.67
N ILE A 58 0.78 18.72 -12.56
CA ILE A 58 0.86 18.11 -13.89
C ILE A 58 0.58 19.14 -14.98
N ALA A 59 1.14 18.88 -16.17
CA ALA A 59 0.72 19.49 -17.40
C ALA A 59 0.15 18.41 -18.32
N LEU A 60 -0.84 18.77 -19.10
CA LEU A 60 -1.49 17.92 -20.09
C LEU A 60 -1.10 18.41 -21.48
N ALA A 61 -0.47 17.55 -22.26
CA ALA A 61 -0.23 17.78 -23.68
C ALA A 61 -1.25 16.94 -24.47
N CYS A 62 -2.29 17.60 -24.96
CA CYS A 62 -3.44 16.93 -25.58
C CYS A 62 -3.65 17.42 -27.03
N SER A 63 -4.15 16.52 -27.87
CA SER A 63 -4.64 16.85 -29.22
C SER A 63 -6.06 17.40 -29.23
N GLY A 64 -6.74 17.43 -28.07
CA GLY A 64 -8.11 17.93 -27.88
C GLY A 64 -8.29 18.54 -26.50
N ASN A 65 -9.51 18.82 -26.09
CA ASN A 65 -9.84 19.34 -24.77
C ASN A 65 -10.19 18.20 -23.81
N PRO A 66 -9.27 17.80 -22.91
CA PRO A 66 -9.55 16.74 -21.96
C PRO A 66 -10.52 17.24 -20.88
N SER A 67 -11.62 16.54 -20.67
CA SER A 67 -12.48 16.80 -19.53
C SER A 67 -11.82 16.30 -18.22
N ARG A 68 -12.16 16.95 -17.12
CA ARG A 68 -11.71 16.54 -15.79
C ARG A 68 -12.00 15.08 -15.51
N GLU A 69 -13.22 14.63 -15.80
CA GLU A 69 -13.69 13.27 -15.55
C GLU A 69 -12.90 12.22 -16.35
N MET A 70 -12.55 12.54 -17.58
CA MET A 70 -11.75 11.68 -18.44
C MET A 70 -10.36 11.44 -17.82
N VAL A 71 -9.71 12.50 -17.36
CA VAL A 71 -8.37 12.41 -16.74
C VAL A 71 -8.42 11.64 -15.41
N GLU A 72 -9.42 11.90 -14.57
CA GLU A 72 -9.61 11.16 -13.31
C GLU A 72 -9.85 9.67 -13.55
N LYS A 73 -10.78 9.32 -14.43
CA LYS A 73 -11.12 7.94 -14.76
C LYS A 73 -9.95 7.18 -15.38
N HIS A 74 -9.19 7.84 -16.25
CA HIS A 74 -7.97 7.24 -16.83
C HIS A 74 -6.95 6.88 -15.74
N VAL A 75 -6.65 7.83 -14.85
CA VAL A 75 -5.69 7.60 -13.76
C VAL A 75 -6.17 6.51 -12.80
N GLU A 76 -7.45 6.47 -12.46
CA GLU A 76 -8.01 5.41 -11.61
C GLU A 76 -7.95 4.04 -12.28
N ASN A 77 -8.32 3.95 -13.55
CA ASN A 77 -8.25 2.72 -14.33
C ASN A 77 -6.82 2.22 -14.45
N ALA A 78 -5.88 3.09 -14.82
CA ALA A 78 -4.47 2.75 -14.91
C ALA A 78 -3.91 2.34 -13.56
N PHE A 79 -4.24 3.06 -12.48
CA PHE A 79 -3.81 2.71 -11.13
C PHE A 79 -4.33 1.33 -10.71
N THR A 80 -5.59 1.04 -11.02
CA THR A 80 -6.22 -0.26 -10.73
C THR A 80 -5.58 -1.39 -11.53
N ALA A 81 -5.29 -1.15 -12.81
CA ALA A 81 -4.68 -2.13 -13.70
C ALA A 81 -3.25 -2.51 -13.27
N TYR A 82 -2.43 -1.51 -12.92
CA TYR A 82 -1.02 -1.76 -12.59
C TYR A 82 -0.78 -2.13 -11.11
N TYR A 83 -1.57 -1.59 -10.17
CA TYR A 83 -1.30 -1.74 -8.74
C TYR A 83 -2.45 -2.37 -7.96
N GLY A 84 -3.61 -2.56 -8.58
CA GLY A 84 -4.79 -3.16 -7.98
C GLY A 84 -5.62 -2.22 -7.11
N ARG A 85 -6.87 -2.61 -6.84
CA ARG A 85 -7.85 -1.82 -6.06
C ARG A 85 -7.41 -1.49 -4.64
N ALA A 86 -6.68 -2.41 -3.98
CA ALA A 86 -6.20 -2.18 -2.61
C ALA A 86 -5.16 -1.06 -2.54
N ALA A 87 -4.29 -0.96 -3.56
CA ALA A 87 -3.32 0.12 -3.67
C ALA A 87 -4.00 1.45 -4.01
N LEU A 88 -4.99 1.45 -4.91
CA LEU A 88 -5.80 2.63 -5.24
C LEU A 88 -6.48 3.21 -3.99
N ALA A 89 -7.13 2.38 -3.18
CA ALA A 89 -7.77 2.80 -1.93
C ALA A 89 -6.78 3.44 -0.93
N LYS A 90 -5.57 2.88 -0.80
CA LYS A 90 -4.52 3.42 0.08
C LYS A 90 -3.87 4.68 -0.47
N ALA A 91 -3.67 4.77 -1.76
CA ALA A 91 -3.10 5.93 -2.45
C ALA A 91 -4.08 7.10 -2.48
N SER A 92 -5.38 6.82 -2.69
CA SER A 92 -6.49 7.77 -2.83
C SER A 92 -6.08 8.96 -3.72
N PRO A 93 -5.70 8.72 -4.99
CA PRO A 93 -5.36 9.80 -5.91
C PRO A 93 -6.62 10.61 -6.21
N GLN A 94 -6.52 11.92 -6.15
CA GLN A 94 -7.64 12.84 -6.43
C GLN A 94 -7.14 14.03 -7.22
N LEU A 95 -7.80 14.38 -8.30
CA LEU A 95 -7.55 15.60 -9.05
C LEU A 95 -8.24 16.77 -8.32
N VAL A 96 -7.46 17.51 -7.52
CA VAL A 96 -7.99 18.60 -6.67
C VAL A 96 -8.31 19.84 -7.48
N PHE A 97 -7.48 20.14 -8.48
CA PHE A 97 -7.63 21.31 -9.34
C PHE A 97 -7.26 20.93 -10.78
N MET A 98 -8.00 21.46 -11.73
CA MET A 98 -7.70 21.39 -13.15
C MET A 98 -8.08 22.70 -13.83
N ASP A 99 -7.15 23.25 -14.61
CA ASP A 99 -7.39 24.33 -15.54
C ASP A 99 -7.39 23.73 -16.96
N GLU A 100 -8.58 23.53 -17.51
CA GLU A 100 -8.76 22.89 -18.81
C GLU A 100 -8.17 23.74 -19.95
N LYS A 101 -8.25 25.09 -19.84
CA LYS A 101 -7.71 26.01 -20.84
C LYS A 101 -6.18 26.03 -20.85
N ALA A 102 -5.57 25.96 -19.67
CA ALA A 102 -4.12 25.94 -19.55
C ALA A 102 -3.52 24.51 -19.66
N GLY A 103 -4.35 23.47 -19.71
CA GLY A 103 -3.91 22.08 -19.71
C GLY A 103 -3.09 21.72 -18.46
N ARG A 104 -3.48 22.20 -17.28
CA ARG A 104 -2.73 21.98 -16.04
C ARG A 104 -3.61 21.50 -14.92
N GLY A 105 -3.05 20.64 -14.08
CA GLY A 105 -3.78 20.10 -12.94
C GLY A 105 -2.91 19.81 -11.72
N VAL A 106 -3.58 19.53 -10.61
CA VAL A 106 -2.94 19.18 -9.35
C VAL A 106 -3.61 17.91 -8.80
N TYR A 107 -2.85 16.82 -8.74
CA TYR A 107 -3.24 15.60 -8.08
C TYR A 107 -2.82 15.60 -6.62
N ARG A 108 -3.72 15.18 -5.74
CA ARG A 108 -3.44 14.87 -4.34
C ARG A 108 -3.31 13.37 -4.19
N VAL A 109 -2.25 12.91 -3.52
CA VAL A 109 -2.00 11.48 -3.30
C VAL A 109 -1.28 11.26 -1.96
N SER A 110 -1.38 10.06 -1.38
CA SER A 110 -0.56 9.67 -0.24
C SER A 110 0.92 9.65 -0.61
N HIS A 111 1.80 10.18 0.28
CA HIS A 111 3.24 10.31 -0.01
C HIS A 111 3.93 8.99 -0.37
N LEU A 112 3.44 7.86 0.14
CA LEU A 112 3.95 6.53 -0.16
C LEU A 112 3.73 6.13 -1.62
N TYR A 113 2.70 6.69 -2.27
CA TYR A 113 2.27 6.34 -3.62
C TYR A 113 2.58 7.41 -4.67
N VAL A 114 3.35 8.45 -4.32
CA VAL A 114 3.74 9.51 -5.27
C VAL A 114 4.51 8.93 -6.46
N LYS A 115 5.47 8.05 -6.20
CA LYS A 115 6.27 7.41 -7.27
C LYS A 115 5.39 6.56 -8.19
N HIS A 116 4.45 5.82 -7.62
CA HIS A 116 3.48 5.00 -8.38
C HIS A 116 2.57 5.87 -9.26
N LEU A 117 2.10 7.01 -8.75
CA LEU A 117 1.31 7.95 -9.54
C LEU A 117 2.13 8.55 -10.70
N ILE A 118 3.38 8.94 -10.44
CA ILE A 118 4.25 9.51 -11.48
C ILE A 118 4.57 8.48 -12.57
N SER A 119 4.79 7.22 -12.22
CA SER A 119 5.06 6.17 -13.21
C SER A 119 3.86 5.88 -14.12
N LEU A 120 2.63 6.07 -13.65
CA LEU A 120 1.43 5.94 -14.48
C LEU A 120 1.32 7.04 -15.55
N PHE A 121 1.86 8.22 -15.29
CA PHE A 121 1.82 9.32 -16.25
C PHE A 121 2.68 9.09 -17.49
N THR A 122 3.53 8.07 -17.48
CA THR A 122 4.27 7.66 -18.70
C THR A 122 3.40 6.95 -19.73
N ALA A 123 2.24 6.40 -19.30
CA ALA A 123 1.27 5.81 -20.20
C ALA A 123 0.42 6.91 -20.85
N PRO A 124 0.29 6.93 -22.19
CA PRO A 124 -0.55 7.90 -22.86
C PRO A 124 -2.03 7.66 -22.48
N LEU A 125 -2.75 8.77 -22.30
CA LEU A 125 -4.20 8.75 -22.16
C LEU A 125 -4.78 8.69 -23.57
N GLU A 126 -5.33 7.55 -23.95
CA GLU A 126 -6.03 7.38 -25.22
C GLU A 126 -7.53 7.29 -24.96
N ALA A 127 -8.27 8.28 -25.43
CA ALA A 127 -9.72 8.27 -25.51
C ALA A 127 -10.10 8.53 -26.97
N GLU A 128 -11.31 8.12 -27.36
CA GLU A 128 -11.77 8.16 -28.75
C GLU A 128 -11.63 9.55 -29.41
N GLU A 129 -11.75 10.62 -28.62
CA GLU A 129 -11.71 12.00 -29.12
C GLU A 129 -10.45 12.78 -28.70
N CYS A 130 -9.62 12.24 -27.82
CA CYS A 130 -8.49 12.98 -27.27
C CYS A 130 -7.33 12.07 -26.89
N LYS A 131 -6.14 12.36 -27.44
CA LYS A 131 -4.87 11.75 -27.01
C LYS A 131 -4.11 12.74 -26.15
N CYS A 132 -3.83 12.37 -24.92
CA CYS A 132 -3.12 13.22 -23.97
C CYS A 132 -1.90 12.53 -23.38
N LEU A 133 -0.85 13.29 -23.16
CA LEU A 133 0.28 12.91 -22.33
C LEU A 133 0.24 13.70 -21.04
N ILE A 134 0.30 13.00 -19.91
CA ILE A 134 0.35 13.62 -18.59
C ILE A 134 1.81 13.81 -18.19
N ILE A 135 2.23 15.04 -18.02
CA ILE A 135 3.62 15.39 -17.70
C ILE A 135 3.71 15.85 -16.26
N PRO A 136 4.36 15.10 -15.34
CA PRO A 136 4.56 15.55 -13.97
C PRO A 136 5.58 16.68 -13.92
N LEU A 137 5.21 17.84 -13.39
CA LEU A 137 6.09 19.01 -13.31
C LEU A 137 6.83 19.10 -11.98
N LYS A 138 6.10 18.98 -10.86
CA LYS A 138 6.68 19.10 -9.52
C LYS A 138 5.77 18.51 -8.45
N THR A 139 6.40 17.96 -7.39
CA THR A 139 5.70 17.47 -6.20
C THR A 139 5.89 18.44 -5.04
N THR A 140 4.81 18.74 -4.30
CA THR A 140 4.82 19.66 -3.17
C THR A 140 4.11 19.07 -1.95
N GLY A 141 4.40 19.64 -0.76
CA GLY A 141 3.76 19.23 0.50
C GLY A 141 2.42 19.92 0.77
N THR A 142 2.10 21.02 0.08
CA THR A 142 0.89 21.83 0.33
C THR A 142 0.24 22.26 -0.96
N LEU A 143 -1.10 22.36 -0.95
CA LEU A 143 -1.88 22.82 -2.10
C LEU A 143 -1.51 24.25 -2.51
N LYS A 144 -1.31 25.16 -1.54
CA LYS A 144 -0.93 26.56 -1.81
C LYS A 144 0.36 26.65 -2.64
N LYS A 145 1.38 25.82 -2.31
CA LYS A 145 2.62 25.77 -3.09
C LYS A 145 2.40 25.17 -4.49
N ALA A 146 1.51 24.18 -4.63
CA ALA A 146 1.19 23.58 -5.91
C ALA A 146 0.53 24.59 -6.85
N LEU A 147 -0.48 25.33 -6.38
CA LEU A 147 -1.16 26.37 -7.15
C LEU A 147 -0.20 27.49 -7.58
N LYS A 148 0.65 27.97 -6.67
CA LYS A 148 1.67 28.98 -7.00
C LYS A 148 2.64 28.54 -8.11
N ILE A 149 2.97 27.24 -8.17
CA ILE A 149 3.84 26.70 -9.24
C ILE A 149 3.09 26.66 -10.57
N MET A 150 1.79 26.38 -10.51
CA MET A 150 0.93 26.37 -11.69
C MET A 150 0.82 27.76 -12.33
N GLU A 151 0.66 28.79 -11.51
CA GLU A 151 0.56 30.20 -11.93
C GLU A 151 1.90 30.74 -12.49
N LYS A 152 3.04 30.42 -11.83
CA LYS A 152 4.36 30.96 -12.18
C LYS A 152 4.90 30.50 -13.53
N LYS A 153 4.36 29.43 -14.12
CA LYS A 153 4.77 28.90 -15.44
C LYS A 153 3.82 29.32 -16.57
N ARG A 154 3.05 30.37 -16.37
CA ARG A 154 2.22 31.00 -17.40
C ARG A 154 3.01 31.90 -18.37
#